data_3cf5cef38bf1488b55f82aa01a962d5b
#
_entry.id   3cf5cef38bf1488b55f82aa01a962d5b
#
_cell.length_a   1.000
_cell.length_b   1.000
_cell.length_c   1.000
_cell.angle_alpha   90.00
_cell.angle_beta   90.00
_cell.angle_gamma   90.00
#
_symmetry.space_group_name_H-M   'P 1'
#
loop_
_entity.id
_entity.type
_entity.pdbx_description
1 polymer ?
#
loop_
_entity_poly.entity_id
_entity_poly.type
_entity_poly.pdbx_seq_one_letter_code
_entity_poly.pdbx_strand_id
1 'polypeptide(L)'
;MPPVPVTVATAAQRDIPVQLRAIGNVESYSSIPVKAQIAGELVRIHFTEGQDVKKGDLLFEIDRRPYDQAVSQAEANLNRDIAQERQAEANLARDQAQAQNARTQAARYGKLASEGIVSKEQNEQMRTTFSTAEEAVRADQAAIESARAAVGADKATVETAKLNLDYCEIHSPINGRTGSLQVKVGTLIKAQADTAMVTINQVAPTYVTFSVPEDQLTQIRGSMAQGPLAVEARVPNDPSGPARGQLSFIDNTVDSTTGEIKLKAMFPNQERKLWPGQFVNVVLTIGKETNATVVPSEAIQTSQQGQYAFVVKQDHTVENRMVSIGRTIDRETVITKGIAPGETVVTDGQLRLIPGFKVEIVTGSGGATGGASQ
;
A
#
# COMPACT_ATOMS: atom_id res chain seq x y z
N MET A 1 -27.60 -53.24 40.99
CA MET A 1 -28.30 -52.42 39.96
C MET A 1 -27.72 -52.83 38.64
N PRO A 2 -28.51 -52.94 37.57
CA PRO A 2 -27.95 -53.15 36.23
C PRO A 2 -27.04 -52.01 35.86
N PRO A 3 -25.96 -52.25 35.08
CA PRO A 3 -25.07 -51.20 34.63
C PRO A 3 -25.81 -50.23 33.72
N VAL A 4 -25.49 -48.94 33.84
CA VAL A 4 -26.14 -47.87 33.02
C VAL A 4 -25.37 -47.79 31.72
N PRO A 5 -26.06 -47.89 30.54
CA PRO A 5 -25.41 -47.71 29.25
C PRO A 5 -24.98 -46.24 29.04
N VAL A 6 -23.73 -46.03 28.71
CA VAL A 6 -23.12 -44.68 28.47
C VAL A 6 -22.24 -44.67 27.23
N THR A 7 -22.20 -43.53 26.56
CA THR A 7 -21.19 -43.27 25.54
C THR A 7 -20.01 -42.55 26.17
N VAL A 8 -18.81 -42.90 25.78
CA VAL A 8 -17.60 -42.38 26.39
C VAL A 8 -16.64 -41.81 25.30
N ALA A 9 -15.79 -40.89 25.70
CA ALA A 9 -14.65 -40.41 24.92
C ALA A 9 -13.38 -40.38 25.79
N THR A 10 -12.24 -40.53 25.18
CA THR A 10 -10.95 -40.45 25.87
C THR A 10 -10.43 -39.01 25.81
N ALA A 11 -9.99 -38.48 26.95
CA ALA A 11 -9.32 -37.19 27.03
C ALA A 11 -8.00 -37.25 26.27
N ALA A 12 -7.91 -36.51 25.19
CA ALA A 12 -6.75 -36.48 24.29
C ALA A 12 -5.86 -35.28 24.59
N GLN A 13 -4.55 -35.44 24.37
CA GLN A 13 -3.64 -34.29 24.31
C GLN A 13 -3.53 -33.80 22.86
N ARG A 14 -3.76 -32.52 22.68
CA ARG A 14 -3.64 -31.89 21.38
C ARG A 14 -3.06 -30.47 21.48
N ASP A 15 -2.41 -30.05 20.43
CA ASP A 15 -2.01 -28.66 20.24
C ASP A 15 -3.21 -27.87 19.78
N ILE A 16 -3.62 -26.89 20.58
CA ILE A 16 -4.82 -26.09 20.33
C ILE A 16 -4.40 -24.68 19.92
N PRO A 17 -4.86 -24.17 18.75
CA PRO A 17 -4.54 -22.83 18.36
C PRO A 17 -5.24 -21.81 19.27
N VAL A 18 -4.48 -20.80 19.68
CA VAL A 18 -5.00 -19.65 20.42
C VAL A 18 -5.47 -18.63 19.41
N GLN A 19 -6.79 -18.45 19.30
CA GLN A 19 -7.41 -17.62 18.28
C GLN A 19 -8.19 -16.45 18.88
N LEU A 20 -8.04 -15.28 18.26
CA LEU A 20 -8.88 -14.11 18.47
C LEU A 20 -9.83 -13.97 17.29
N ARG A 21 -11.11 -13.75 17.58
CA ARG A 21 -12.14 -13.51 16.56
C ARG A 21 -12.54 -12.05 16.58
N ALA A 22 -12.62 -11.44 15.41
CA ALA A 22 -13.01 -10.03 15.24
C ALA A 22 -13.83 -9.89 13.95
N ILE A 23 -14.49 -8.75 13.81
CA ILE A 23 -15.08 -8.32 12.54
C ILE A 23 -14.09 -7.35 11.90
N GLY A 24 -13.77 -7.58 10.64
CA GLY A 24 -12.87 -6.72 9.88
C GLY A 24 -13.56 -6.10 8.68
N ASN A 25 -12.97 -5.05 8.18
CA ASN A 25 -13.34 -4.39 6.92
C ASN A 25 -12.20 -4.56 5.92
N VAL A 26 -12.53 -4.94 4.69
CA VAL A 26 -11.56 -5.06 3.60
C VAL A 26 -11.23 -3.68 3.07
N GLU A 27 -9.95 -3.34 3.01
CA GLU A 27 -9.44 -2.09 2.46
C GLU A 27 -8.56 -2.38 1.25
N SER A 28 -8.62 -1.52 0.22
CA SER A 28 -7.67 -1.57 -0.88
C SER A 28 -6.24 -1.42 -0.37
N TYR A 29 -5.28 -2.14 -0.94
CA TYR A 29 -3.86 -1.92 -0.64
C TYR A 29 -3.44 -0.47 -0.93
N SER A 30 -3.92 0.07 -2.06
CA SER A 30 -3.77 1.46 -2.44
C SER A 30 -5.04 1.91 -3.16
N SER A 31 -5.49 3.14 -2.88
CA SER A 31 -6.65 3.77 -3.53
C SER A 31 -6.22 5.16 -3.97
N ILE A 32 -6.16 5.40 -5.28
CA ILE A 32 -5.69 6.66 -5.84
C ILE A 32 -6.81 7.32 -6.66
N PRO A 33 -7.27 8.49 -6.24
CA PRO A 33 -8.14 9.32 -7.04
C PRO A 33 -7.33 9.98 -8.18
N VAL A 34 -7.61 9.63 -9.42
CA VAL A 34 -6.97 10.22 -10.60
C VAL A 34 -7.61 11.57 -10.90
N LYS A 35 -6.80 12.61 -10.97
CA LYS A 35 -7.21 14.00 -11.24
C LYS A 35 -6.39 14.58 -12.40
N ALA A 36 -6.98 15.50 -13.14
CA ALA A 36 -6.25 16.25 -14.17
C ALA A 36 -5.33 17.30 -13.53
N GLN A 37 -4.12 17.44 -14.05
CA GLN A 37 -3.16 18.47 -13.62
C GLN A 37 -3.34 19.77 -14.42
N ILE A 38 -3.93 19.68 -15.63
CA ILE A 38 -4.21 20.80 -16.51
C ILE A 38 -5.71 20.90 -16.82
N ALA A 39 -6.14 22.06 -17.31
CA ALA A 39 -7.51 22.30 -17.73
C ALA A 39 -7.67 22.00 -19.23
N GLY A 40 -8.84 21.53 -19.64
CA GLY A 40 -9.14 21.31 -21.05
C GLY A 40 -10.37 20.44 -21.26
N GLU A 41 -10.79 20.29 -22.49
CA GLU A 41 -11.90 19.40 -22.85
C GLU A 41 -11.44 17.94 -22.85
N LEU A 42 -12.21 17.05 -22.24
CA LEU A 42 -11.95 15.62 -22.29
C LEU A 42 -12.34 15.06 -23.66
N VAL A 43 -11.34 14.67 -24.44
CA VAL A 43 -11.54 14.18 -25.83
C VAL A 43 -11.86 12.69 -25.84
N ARG A 44 -11.14 11.90 -25.03
CA ARG A 44 -11.26 10.43 -25.07
C ARG A 44 -11.03 9.78 -23.72
N ILE A 45 -11.70 8.65 -23.52
CA ILE A 45 -11.52 7.73 -22.39
C ILE A 45 -11.07 6.39 -22.99
N HIS A 46 -9.96 5.84 -22.51
CA HIS A 46 -9.32 4.65 -23.09
C HIS A 46 -9.59 3.35 -22.30
N PHE A 47 -10.48 3.38 -21.34
CA PHE A 47 -10.85 2.21 -20.54
C PHE A 47 -12.35 2.17 -20.32
N THR A 48 -12.84 1.04 -19.82
CA THR A 48 -14.22 0.86 -19.36
C THR A 48 -14.29 0.81 -17.83
N GLU A 49 -15.41 1.23 -17.25
CA GLU A 49 -15.61 1.15 -15.79
C GLU A 49 -15.43 -0.30 -15.29
N GLY A 50 -14.73 -0.44 -14.17
CA GLY A 50 -14.44 -1.76 -13.62
C GLY A 50 -13.34 -2.55 -14.35
N GLN A 51 -12.65 -1.97 -15.32
CA GLN A 51 -11.54 -2.61 -16.02
C GLN A 51 -10.28 -2.63 -15.14
N ASP A 52 -9.48 -3.69 -15.27
CA ASP A 52 -8.14 -3.75 -14.68
C ASP A 52 -7.17 -2.98 -15.55
N VAL A 53 -6.38 -2.11 -14.93
CA VAL A 53 -5.36 -1.29 -15.58
C VAL A 53 -4.02 -1.51 -14.93
N LYS A 54 -2.96 -1.33 -15.71
CA LYS A 54 -1.57 -1.36 -15.24
C LYS A 54 -1.05 0.06 -15.06
N LYS A 55 -0.05 0.21 -14.20
CA LYS A 55 0.70 1.44 -14.09
C LYS A 55 1.26 1.85 -15.46
N GLY A 56 0.99 3.08 -15.88
CA GLY A 56 1.40 3.63 -17.17
C GLY A 56 0.36 3.48 -18.29
N ASP A 57 -0.73 2.73 -18.09
CA ASP A 57 -1.79 2.66 -19.10
C ASP A 57 -2.46 4.02 -19.28
N LEU A 58 -2.70 4.42 -20.52
CA LEU A 58 -3.40 5.66 -20.85
C LEU A 58 -4.88 5.55 -20.46
N LEU A 59 -5.36 6.48 -19.67
CA LEU A 59 -6.73 6.51 -19.15
C LEU A 59 -7.59 7.55 -19.84
N PHE A 60 -7.07 8.81 -19.90
CA PHE A 60 -7.81 9.93 -20.40
C PHE A 60 -6.93 10.77 -21.33
N GLU A 61 -7.54 11.39 -22.31
CA GLU A 61 -6.91 12.31 -23.25
C GLU A 61 -7.66 13.65 -23.23
N ILE A 62 -6.95 14.70 -22.85
CA ILE A 62 -7.42 16.09 -22.87
C ILE A 62 -7.04 16.72 -24.21
N ASP A 63 -7.79 17.69 -24.71
CA ASP A 63 -7.47 18.42 -25.95
C ASP A 63 -6.08 19.03 -25.87
N ARG A 64 -5.17 18.47 -26.65
CA ARG A 64 -3.76 18.85 -26.69
C ARG A 64 -3.47 20.08 -27.56
N ARG A 65 -4.39 20.44 -28.46
CA ARG A 65 -4.17 21.50 -29.44
C ARG A 65 -3.70 22.84 -28.86
N PRO A 66 -4.29 23.36 -27.77
CA PRO A 66 -3.79 24.59 -27.14
C PRO A 66 -2.36 24.45 -26.62
N TYR A 67 -2.01 23.28 -26.10
CA TYR A 67 -0.69 22.98 -25.52
C TYR A 67 0.36 22.76 -26.60
N ASP A 68 0.02 22.11 -27.74
CA ASP A 68 0.88 22.00 -28.92
C ASP A 68 1.25 23.41 -29.46
N GLN A 69 0.27 24.32 -29.50
CA GLN A 69 0.52 25.71 -29.92
C GLN A 69 1.44 26.44 -28.93
N ALA A 70 1.28 26.21 -27.63
CA ALA A 70 2.14 26.80 -26.61
C ALA A 70 3.59 26.29 -26.71
N VAL A 71 3.81 25.01 -27.00
CA VAL A 71 5.14 24.45 -27.27
C VAL A 71 5.74 25.09 -28.51
N SER A 72 4.99 25.14 -29.61
CA SER A 72 5.46 25.76 -30.88
C SER A 72 5.85 27.22 -30.68
N GLN A 73 5.06 27.97 -29.91
CA GLN A 73 5.37 29.38 -29.61
C GLN A 73 6.64 29.50 -28.76
N ALA A 74 6.81 28.66 -27.73
CA ALA A 74 8.00 28.68 -26.90
C ALA A 74 9.26 28.30 -27.71
N GLU A 75 9.17 27.30 -28.59
CA GLU A 75 10.27 26.88 -29.46
C GLU A 75 10.64 28.00 -30.48
N ALA A 76 9.64 28.73 -31.00
CA ALA A 76 9.91 29.87 -31.88
C ALA A 76 10.66 30.99 -31.15
N ASN A 77 10.29 31.28 -29.89
CA ASN A 77 11.01 32.26 -29.06
C ASN A 77 12.45 31.81 -28.81
N LEU A 78 12.66 30.58 -28.42
CA LEU A 78 13.99 29.98 -28.20
C LEU A 78 14.86 30.11 -29.46
N ASN A 79 14.30 29.79 -30.63
CA ASN A 79 15.03 29.89 -31.89
C ASN A 79 15.44 31.35 -32.23
N ARG A 80 14.57 32.33 -31.89
CA ARG A 80 14.90 33.76 -32.02
C ARG A 80 16.07 34.13 -31.13
N ASP A 81 16.07 33.70 -29.86
CA ASP A 81 17.11 34.06 -28.88
C ASP A 81 18.43 33.35 -29.19
N ILE A 82 18.40 32.11 -29.69
CA ILE A 82 19.59 31.45 -30.27
C ILE A 82 20.16 32.23 -31.43
N ALA A 83 19.32 32.81 -32.30
CA ALA A 83 19.81 33.64 -33.39
C ALA A 83 20.45 34.95 -32.89
N GLN A 84 19.92 35.54 -31.81
CA GLN A 84 20.53 36.70 -31.15
C GLN A 84 21.89 36.37 -30.51
N GLU A 85 22.01 35.21 -29.86
CA GLU A 85 23.29 34.73 -29.31
C GLU A 85 24.34 34.61 -30.42
N ARG A 86 23.99 33.97 -31.56
CA ARG A 86 24.90 33.87 -32.72
C ARG A 86 25.29 35.21 -33.28
N GLN A 87 24.36 36.19 -33.31
CA GLN A 87 24.66 37.55 -33.74
C GLN A 87 25.67 38.22 -32.79
N ALA A 88 25.50 38.04 -31.45
CA ALA A 88 26.44 38.58 -30.46
C ALA A 88 27.82 37.90 -30.58
N GLU A 89 27.88 36.60 -30.83
CA GLU A 89 29.13 35.88 -31.08
C GLU A 89 29.85 36.37 -32.33
N ALA A 90 29.10 36.66 -33.40
CA ALA A 90 29.68 37.22 -34.63
C ALA A 90 30.23 38.65 -34.41
N ASN A 91 29.54 39.47 -33.60
CA ASN A 91 30.04 40.80 -33.22
C ASN A 91 31.35 40.70 -32.43
N LEU A 92 31.37 39.83 -31.40
CA LEU A 92 32.59 39.57 -30.62
C LEU A 92 33.77 39.15 -31.48
N ALA A 93 33.55 38.22 -32.44
CA ALA A 93 34.60 37.79 -33.37
C ALA A 93 35.16 38.92 -34.20
N ARG A 94 34.27 39.81 -34.71
CA ARG A 94 34.67 41.03 -35.45
C ARG A 94 35.53 41.97 -34.59
N ASP A 95 35.04 42.26 -33.34
CA ASP A 95 35.68 43.25 -32.49
C ASP A 95 36.96 42.71 -31.87
N GLN A 96 37.07 41.39 -31.64
CA GLN A 96 38.33 40.73 -31.30
C GLN A 96 39.39 40.88 -32.40
N ALA A 97 39.01 40.71 -33.68
CA ALA A 97 39.91 40.91 -34.80
C ALA A 97 40.37 42.37 -34.89
N GLN A 98 39.45 43.32 -34.65
CA GLN A 98 39.76 44.75 -34.62
C GLN A 98 40.70 45.14 -33.47
N ALA A 99 40.44 44.62 -32.26
CA ALA A 99 41.29 44.81 -31.07
C ALA A 99 42.69 44.23 -31.27
N GLN A 100 42.81 43.05 -31.90
CA GLN A 100 44.10 42.46 -32.24
C GLN A 100 44.90 43.32 -33.24
N ASN A 101 44.24 43.87 -34.23
CA ASN A 101 44.86 44.81 -35.18
C ASN A 101 45.33 46.08 -34.45
N ALA A 102 44.46 46.72 -33.66
CA ALA A 102 44.80 47.90 -32.88
C ALA A 102 45.97 47.66 -31.90
N ARG A 103 46.00 46.48 -31.24
CA ARG A 103 47.10 46.05 -30.34
C ARG A 103 48.40 45.99 -31.09
N THR A 104 48.40 45.39 -32.28
CA THR A 104 49.62 45.26 -33.10
C THR A 104 50.12 46.64 -33.53
N GLN A 105 49.23 47.57 -33.92
CA GLN A 105 49.56 48.95 -34.26
C GLN A 105 50.10 49.70 -33.05
N ALA A 106 49.42 49.66 -31.91
CA ALA A 106 49.89 50.31 -30.68
C ALA A 106 51.29 49.86 -30.24
N ALA A 107 51.54 48.53 -30.32
CA ALA A 107 52.87 47.96 -30.04
C ALA A 107 53.94 48.46 -31.00
N ARG A 108 53.63 48.54 -32.31
CA ARG A 108 54.55 49.07 -33.32
C ARG A 108 54.85 50.54 -33.09
N TYR A 109 53.84 51.38 -32.88
CA TYR A 109 54.04 52.80 -32.63
C TYR A 109 54.73 53.08 -31.30
N GLY A 110 54.50 52.28 -30.28
CA GLY A 110 55.22 52.33 -29.02
C GLY A 110 56.70 52.11 -29.17
N LYS A 111 57.16 51.17 -30.04
CA LYS A 111 58.55 50.93 -30.37
C LYS A 111 59.14 52.11 -31.16
N LEU A 112 58.45 52.60 -32.21
CA LEU A 112 58.91 53.75 -33.00
C LEU A 112 59.00 55.05 -32.17
N ALA A 113 58.13 55.26 -31.19
CA ALA A 113 58.20 56.38 -30.27
C ALA A 113 59.41 56.30 -29.31
N SER A 114 59.80 55.09 -28.89
CA SER A 114 60.98 54.87 -28.08
C SER A 114 62.27 55.12 -28.86
N GLU A 115 62.23 54.96 -30.18
CA GLU A 115 63.32 55.25 -31.12
C GLU A 115 63.33 56.71 -31.62
N GLY A 116 62.33 57.51 -31.16
CA GLY A 116 62.24 58.93 -31.54
C GLY A 116 61.69 59.19 -32.93
N ILE A 117 61.16 58.20 -33.64
CA ILE A 117 60.71 58.25 -35.04
C ILE A 117 59.30 58.87 -35.24
N VAL A 118 58.44 58.70 -34.18
CA VAL A 118 57.02 59.20 -34.17
C VAL A 118 56.78 60.10 -32.98
N SER A 119 55.76 61.00 -33.09
CA SER A 119 55.41 61.89 -31.99
C SER A 119 54.75 61.13 -30.81
N LYS A 120 54.88 61.71 -29.60
CA LYS A 120 54.21 61.17 -28.42
C LYS A 120 52.68 61.14 -28.61
N GLU A 121 52.14 62.15 -29.21
CA GLU A 121 50.69 62.26 -29.52
C GLU A 121 50.21 61.13 -30.43
N GLN A 122 50.96 60.77 -31.46
CA GLN A 122 50.62 59.63 -32.34
C GLN A 122 50.67 58.33 -31.63
N ASN A 123 51.63 58.12 -30.71
CA ASN A 123 51.67 56.89 -29.85
C ASN A 123 50.46 56.84 -28.90
N GLU A 124 50.15 57.94 -28.22
CA GLU A 124 48.97 58.04 -27.33
C GLU A 124 47.65 57.77 -28.08
N GLN A 125 47.52 58.31 -29.31
CA GLN A 125 46.34 58.02 -30.16
C GLN A 125 46.20 56.51 -30.45
N MET A 126 47.26 55.81 -30.78
CA MET A 126 47.22 54.37 -31.08
C MET A 126 46.93 53.54 -29.80
N ARG A 127 47.46 53.97 -28.66
CA ARG A 127 47.12 53.35 -27.38
C ARG A 127 45.65 53.54 -26.99
N THR A 128 45.10 54.75 -27.19
CA THR A 128 43.68 55.04 -26.95
C THR A 128 42.81 54.20 -27.85
N THR A 129 43.18 54.08 -29.17
CA THR A 129 42.46 53.25 -30.14
C THR A 129 42.45 51.78 -29.72
N PHE A 130 43.58 51.25 -29.22
CA PHE A 130 43.65 49.89 -28.70
C PHE A 130 42.75 49.73 -27.44
N SER A 131 42.85 50.67 -26.49
CA SER A 131 42.04 50.60 -25.26
C SER A 131 40.53 50.63 -25.55
N THR A 132 40.10 51.49 -26.48
CA THR A 132 38.66 51.53 -26.90
C THR A 132 38.21 50.24 -27.57
N ALA A 133 39.02 49.61 -28.40
CA ALA A 133 38.73 48.35 -29.03
C ALA A 133 38.69 47.19 -27.99
N GLU A 134 39.53 47.23 -26.97
CA GLU A 134 39.50 46.25 -25.87
C GLU A 134 38.22 46.36 -25.02
N GLU A 135 37.76 47.59 -24.75
CA GLU A 135 36.49 47.80 -24.07
C GLU A 135 35.26 47.35 -24.90
N ALA A 136 35.32 47.49 -26.25
CA ALA A 136 34.28 46.97 -27.16
C ALA A 136 34.21 45.42 -27.06
N VAL A 137 35.34 44.72 -27.02
CA VAL A 137 35.38 43.27 -26.79
C VAL A 137 34.75 42.89 -25.47
N ARG A 138 35.01 43.64 -24.37
CA ARG A 138 34.38 43.39 -23.06
C ARG A 138 32.86 43.59 -23.10
N ALA A 139 32.40 44.63 -23.81
CA ALA A 139 30.97 44.90 -23.99
C ALA A 139 30.29 43.76 -24.76
N ASP A 140 30.90 43.26 -25.83
CA ASP A 140 30.37 42.10 -26.56
C ASP A 140 30.36 40.82 -25.75
N GLN A 141 31.40 40.57 -24.90
CA GLN A 141 31.38 39.46 -23.99
C GLN A 141 30.18 39.51 -23.03
N ALA A 142 29.89 40.67 -22.43
CA ALA A 142 28.72 40.86 -21.59
C ALA A 142 27.41 40.69 -22.37
N ALA A 143 27.37 41.12 -23.64
CA ALA A 143 26.20 40.91 -24.51
C ALA A 143 25.95 39.40 -24.77
N ILE A 144 27.01 38.63 -25.01
CA ILE A 144 26.89 37.15 -25.17
C ILE A 144 26.39 36.49 -23.87
N GLU A 145 26.92 36.88 -22.71
CA GLU A 145 26.43 36.35 -21.42
C GLU A 145 24.93 36.64 -21.22
N SER A 146 24.51 37.86 -21.56
CA SER A 146 23.10 38.24 -21.53
C SER A 146 22.24 37.40 -22.51
N ALA A 147 22.70 37.22 -23.75
CA ALA A 147 22.00 36.40 -24.74
C ALA A 147 21.91 34.94 -24.34
N ARG A 148 22.98 34.37 -23.76
CA ARG A 148 22.99 33.01 -23.21
C ARG A 148 22.01 32.82 -22.04
N ALA A 149 21.92 33.84 -21.18
CA ALA A 149 20.93 33.81 -20.09
C ALA A 149 19.49 33.79 -20.63
N ALA A 150 19.19 34.57 -21.70
CA ALA A 150 17.89 34.56 -22.37
C ALA A 150 17.59 33.20 -23.01
N VAL A 151 18.55 32.61 -23.74
CA VAL A 151 18.42 31.24 -24.28
C VAL A 151 18.17 30.21 -23.16
N GLY A 152 18.82 30.37 -22.03
CA GLY A 152 18.58 29.51 -20.85
C GLY A 152 17.16 29.63 -20.29
N ALA A 153 16.63 30.85 -20.21
CA ALA A 153 15.26 31.10 -19.75
C ALA A 153 14.21 30.55 -20.73
N ASP A 154 14.43 30.71 -22.02
CA ASP A 154 13.52 30.19 -23.05
C ASP A 154 13.54 28.66 -23.12
N LYS A 155 14.69 28.02 -22.91
CA LYS A 155 14.77 26.55 -22.77
C LYS A 155 13.89 26.06 -21.61
N ALA A 156 13.94 26.71 -20.46
CA ALA A 156 13.09 26.34 -19.31
C ALA A 156 11.59 26.55 -19.63
N THR A 157 11.27 27.57 -20.41
CA THR A 157 9.90 27.83 -20.88
C THR A 157 9.41 26.74 -21.84
N VAL A 158 10.24 26.27 -22.77
CA VAL A 158 9.94 25.13 -23.66
C VAL A 158 9.70 23.84 -22.85
N GLU A 159 10.56 23.53 -21.86
CA GLU A 159 10.38 22.36 -21.03
C GLU A 159 9.08 22.41 -20.20
N THR A 160 8.71 23.61 -19.72
CA THR A 160 7.42 23.81 -19.02
C THR A 160 6.23 23.59 -19.96
N ALA A 161 6.31 24.10 -21.18
CA ALA A 161 5.26 23.90 -22.19
C ALA A 161 5.12 22.42 -22.57
N LYS A 162 6.22 21.71 -22.75
CA LYS A 162 6.24 20.25 -23.01
C LYS A 162 5.64 19.46 -21.86
N LEU A 163 6.01 19.78 -20.62
CA LEU A 163 5.43 19.13 -19.44
C LEU A 163 3.91 19.30 -19.37
N ASN A 164 3.40 20.50 -19.69
CA ASN A 164 1.96 20.73 -19.77
C ASN A 164 1.31 19.93 -20.91
N LEU A 165 2.00 19.75 -22.03
CA LEU A 165 1.53 18.88 -23.12
C LEU A 165 1.48 17.41 -22.69
N ASP A 166 2.46 16.92 -21.96
CA ASP A 166 2.47 15.55 -21.43
C ASP A 166 1.30 15.31 -20.45
N TYR A 167 0.90 16.32 -19.69
CA TYR A 167 -0.26 16.24 -18.81
C TYR A 167 -1.61 16.14 -19.55
N CYS A 168 -1.64 16.34 -20.87
CA CYS A 168 -2.83 16.04 -21.67
C CYS A 168 -3.15 14.56 -21.71
N GLU A 169 -2.17 13.69 -21.52
CA GLU A 169 -2.30 12.25 -21.46
C GLU A 169 -2.24 11.81 -20.00
N ILE A 170 -3.37 11.39 -19.46
CA ILE A 170 -3.48 10.97 -18.06
C ILE A 170 -3.32 9.47 -17.96
N HIS A 171 -2.24 9.04 -17.33
CA HIS A 171 -1.89 7.64 -17.18
C HIS A 171 -2.20 7.11 -15.77
N SER A 172 -2.40 5.78 -15.67
CA SER A 172 -2.60 5.13 -14.38
C SER A 172 -1.34 5.19 -13.52
N PRO A 173 -1.42 5.70 -12.27
CA PRO A 173 -0.27 5.75 -11.36
C PRO A 173 0.07 4.40 -10.73
N ILE A 174 -0.88 3.45 -10.70
CA ILE A 174 -0.77 2.13 -10.06
C ILE A 174 -1.41 1.03 -10.90
N ASN A 175 -1.06 -0.22 -10.60
CA ASN A 175 -1.84 -1.37 -11.05
C ASN A 175 -3.10 -1.47 -10.19
N GLY A 176 -4.27 -1.62 -10.81
CA GLY A 176 -5.50 -1.73 -10.05
C GLY A 176 -6.74 -1.85 -10.92
N ARG A 177 -7.88 -1.74 -10.31
CA ARG A 177 -9.18 -1.75 -10.97
C ARG A 177 -9.80 -0.36 -10.93
N THR A 178 -10.30 0.09 -12.06
CA THR A 178 -10.99 1.38 -12.18
C THR A 178 -12.36 1.33 -11.52
N GLY A 179 -12.72 2.40 -10.84
CA GLY A 179 -14.07 2.62 -10.31
C GLY A 179 -15.02 3.20 -11.36
N SER A 180 -16.10 3.83 -10.89
CA SER A 180 -17.05 4.55 -11.72
C SER A 180 -16.46 5.86 -12.25
N LEU A 181 -16.79 6.20 -13.49
CA LEU A 181 -16.44 7.46 -14.14
C LEU A 181 -17.24 8.62 -13.57
N GLN A 182 -16.55 9.67 -13.15
CA GLN A 182 -17.20 10.91 -12.68
C GLN A 182 -17.29 11.99 -13.77
N VAL A 183 -16.68 11.73 -14.93
CA VAL A 183 -16.61 12.66 -16.07
C VAL A 183 -16.97 11.94 -17.36
N LYS A 184 -17.44 12.71 -18.35
CA LYS A 184 -17.80 12.20 -19.68
C LYS A 184 -17.00 12.93 -20.76
N VAL A 185 -16.81 12.28 -21.90
CA VAL A 185 -16.23 12.90 -23.09
C VAL A 185 -17.00 14.18 -23.45
N GLY A 186 -16.31 15.25 -23.81
CA GLY A 186 -16.85 16.57 -24.06
C GLY A 186 -16.98 17.46 -22.82
N THR A 187 -16.67 16.94 -21.62
CA THR A 187 -16.70 17.74 -20.39
C THR A 187 -15.44 18.60 -20.29
N LEU A 188 -15.61 19.89 -19.96
CA LEU A 188 -14.48 20.76 -19.64
C LEU A 188 -13.94 20.45 -18.24
N ILE A 189 -12.75 19.91 -18.19
CA ILE A 189 -12.05 19.56 -16.95
C ILE A 189 -11.29 20.77 -16.43
N LYS A 190 -11.35 20.99 -15.10
CA LYS A 190 -10.53 22.01 -14.42
C LYS A 190 -9.28 21.36 -13.84
N ALA A 191 -8.17 22.06 -13.91
CA ALA A 191 -6.93 21.63 -13.25
C ALA A 191 -7.15 21.48 -11.74
N GLN A 192 -6.63 20.40 -11.16
CA GLN A 192 -6.66 20.12 -9.72
C GLN A 192 -8.07 20.21 -9.09
N ALA A 193 -9.11 19.87 -9.85
CA ALA A 193 -10.47 19.84 -9.34
C ALA A 193 -10.59 18.92 -8.10
N ASP A 194 -11.47 19.26 -7.17
CA ASP A 194 -11.70 18.43 -5.97
C ASP A 194 -12.25 17.04 -6.32
N THR A 195 -13.04 16.95 -7.39
CA THR A 195 -13.61 15.69 -7.84
C THR A 195 -12.61 14.91 -8.69
N ALA A 196 -12.36 13.67 -8.32
CA ALA A 196 -11.56 12.75 -9.11
C ALA A 196 -12.30 12.38 -10.41
N MET A 197 -11.58 12.17 -11.50
CA MET A 197 -12.15 11.68 -12.76
C MET A 197 -12.52 10.20 -12.67
N VAL A 198 -11.69 9.43 -12.00
CA VAL A 198 -11.89 8.01 -11.65
C VAL A 198 -11.04 7.70 -10.42
N THR A 199 -11.46 6.75 -9.60
CA THR A 199 -10.62 6.19 -8.53
C THR A 199 -10.11 4.82 -8.95
N ILE A 200 -8.82 4.57 -8.78
CA ILE A 200 -8.21 3.26 -9.04
C ILE A 200 -7.89 2.61 -7.71
N ASN A 201 -8.43 1.40 -7.52
CA ASN A 201 -8.22 0.60 -6.32
C ASN A 201 -7.34 -0.61 -6.64
N GLN A 202 -6.25 -0.76 -5.90
CA GLN A 202 -5.47 -1.97 -5.93
C GLN A 202 -6.14 -3.03 -5.04
N VAL A 203 -6.73 -4.06 -5.67
CA VAL A 203 -7.50 -5.10 -5.00
C VAL A 203 -6.70 -6.37 -4.71
N ALA A 204 -5.51 -6.50 -5.29
CA ALA A 204 -4.56 -7.59 -5.05
C ALA A 204 -3.13 -7.03 -5.03
N PRO A 205 -2.42 -7.13 -3.88
CA PRO A 205 -2.92 -7.57 -2.58
C PRO A 205 -3.98 -6.63 -1.99
N THR A 206 -4.58 -7.01 -0.85
CA THR A 206 -5.56 -6.18 -0.13
C THR A 206 -5.30 -6.24 1.37
N TYR A 207 -5.80 -5.28 2.12
CA TYR A 207 -5.78 -5.29 3.57
C TYR A 207 -7.14 -5.69 4.15
N VAL A 208 -7.10 -6.29 5.32
CA VAL A 208 -8.25 -6.37 6.21
C VAL A 208 -7.89 -5.67 7.50
N THR A 209 -8.64 -4.64 7.83
CA THR A 209 -8.50 -3.87 9.06
C THR A 209 -9.54 -4.38 10.06
N PHE A 210 -9.11 -4.68 11.29
CA PHE A 210 -9.98 -5.15 12.36
C PHE A 210 -9.46 -4.64 13.71
N SER A 211 -10.33 -4.59 14.71
CA SER A 211 -9.98 -4.14 16.05
C SER A 211 -10.02 -5.30 17.04
N VAL A 212 -9.14 -5.23 18.03
CA VAL A 212 -9.10 -6.17 19.17
C VAL A 212 -8.97 -5.39 20.47
N PRO A 213 -9.47 -5.91 21.61
CA PRO A 213 -9.30 -5.29 22.91
C PRO A 213 -7.82 -5.10 23.29
N GLU A 214 -7.50 -4.00 23.98
CA GLU A 214 -6.12 -3.66 24.34
C GLU A 214 -5.44 -4.66 25.27
N ASP A 215 -6.20 -5.41 26.07
CA ASP A 215 -5.68 -6.46 26.95
C ASP A 215 -4.94 -7.56 26.18
N GLN A 216 -5.29 -7.78 24.90
CA GLN A 216 -4.66 -8.77 24.02
C GLN A 216 -3.34 -8.27 23.41
N LEU A 217 -3.06 -6.95 23.46
CA LEU A 217 -1.91 -6.35 22.79
C LEU A 217 -0.58 -6.97 23.22
N THR A 218 -0.39 -7.17 24.52
CA THR A 218 0.86 -7.75 25.05
C THR A 218 1.11 -9.15 24.49
N GLN A 219 0.08 -9.97 24.40
CA GLN A 219 0.16 -11.32 23.87
C GLN A 219 0.42 -11.31 22.36
N ILE A 220 -0.29 -10.46 21.60
CA ILE A 220 -0.10 -10.30 20.16
C ILE A 220 1.34 -9.87 19.83
N ARG A 221 1.86 -8.86 20.53
CA ARG A 221 3.24 -8.38 20.35
C ARG A 221 4.27 -9.46 20.69
N GLY A 222 4.08 -10.21 21.79
CA GLY A 222 4.95 -11.31 22.18
C GLY A 222 4.98 -12.41 21.12
N SER A 223 3.83 -12.76 20.56
CA SER A 223 3.71 -13.79 19.52
C SER A 223 4.28 -13.30 18.18
N MET A 224 4.07 -12.03 17.81
CA MET A 224 4.63 -11.44 16.59
C MET A 224 6.16 -11.38 16.62
N ALA A 225 6.78 -11.24 17.79
CA ALA A 225 8.23 -11.31 17.94
C ALA A 225 8.82 -12.71 17.64
N GLN A 226 7.99 -13.75 17.71
CA GLN A 226 8.37 -15.14 17.40
C GLN A 226 8.18 -15.50 15.92
N GLY A 227 7.39 -14.71 15.18
CA GLY A 227 7.14 -14.94 13.76
C GLY A 227 5.86 -14.28 13.27
N PRO A 228 5.59 -14.38 11.96
CA PRO A 228 4.40 -13.82 11.35
C PRO A 228 3.14 -14.53 11.86
N LEU A 229 2.13 -13.76 12.27
CA LEU A 229 0.86 -14.29 12.75
C LEU A 229 -0.09 -14.53 11.58
N ALA A 230 -0.62 -15.75 11.52
CA ALA A 230 -1.60 -16.14 10.51
C ALA A 230 -2.97 -15.50 10.81
N VAL A 231 -3.59 -14.95 9.76
CA VAL A 231 -4.92 -14.36 9.80
C VAL A 231 -5.78 -15.01 8.74
N GLU A 232 -6.96 -15.48 9.15
CA GLU A 232 -7.98 -15.96 8.21
C GLU A 232 -9.12 -14.94 8.15
N ALA A 233 -9.59 -14.63 6.95
CA ALA A 233 -10.75 -13.79 6.71
C ALA A 233 -11.81 -14.58 5.97
N ARG A 234 -13.00 -14.65 6.53
CA ARG A 234 -14.15 -15.34 5.94
C ARG A 234 -15.24 -14.33 5.58
N VAL A 235 -15.59 -14.31 4.31
CA VAL A 235 -16.76 -13.58 3.85
C VAL A 235 -18.02 -14.31 4.32
N PRO A 236 -19.00 -13.64 4.95
CA PRO A 236 -20.26 -14.26 5.31
C PRO A 236 -20.95 -14.89 4.09
N ASN A 237 -21.46 -16.10 4.24
CA ASN A 237 -22.20 -16.85 3.21
C ASN A 237 -21.38 -17.22 1.94
N ASP A 238 -20.06 -17.08 1.97
CA ASP A 238 -19.20 -17.55 0.87
C ASP A 238 -18.75 -19.00 1.12
N PRO A 239 -19.12 -19.96 0.24
CA PRO A 239 -18.76 -21.35 0.37
C PRO A 239 -17.28 -21.63 0.00
N SER A 240 -16.57 -20.69 -0.60
CA SER A 240 -15.20 -20.88 -1.10
C SER A 240 -14.13 -20.98 0.01
N GLY A 241 -14.54 -20.92 1.28
CA GLY A 241 -13.64 -21.02 2.43
C GLY A 241 -12.91 -19.71 2.75
N PRO A 242 -12.15 -19.68 3.86
CA PRO A 242 -11.48 -18.47 4.33
C PRO A 242 -10.31 -18.10 3.42
N ALA A 243 -10.15 -16.80 3.17
CA ALA A 243 -8.92 -16.26 2.62
C ALA A 243 -7.83 -16.28 3.71
N ARG A 244 -6.59 -16.54 3.32
CA ARG A 244 -5.44 -16.57 4.24
C ARG A 244 -4.53 -15.39 4.01
N GLY A 245 -4.11 -14.77 5.11
CA GLY A 245 -3.22 -13.63 5.14
C GLY A 245 -2.31 -13.66 6.37
N GLN A 246 -1.60 -12.57 6.57
CA GLN A 246 -0.69 -12.40 7.69
C GLN A 246 -0.88 -11.03 8.33
N LEU A 247 -0.77 -10.96 9.65
CA LEU A 247 -0.75 -9.69 10.38
C LEU A 247 0.47 -8.90 9.95
N SER A 248 0.24 -7.69 9.42
CA SER A 248 1.29 -6.83 8.88
C SER A 248 1.50 -5.56 9.70
N PHE A 249 0.48 -5.11 10.43
CA PHE A 249 0.53 -3.84 11.14
C PHE A 249 -0.31 -3.88 12.41
N ILE A 250 0.23 -3.25 13.45
CA ILE A 250 -0.46 -2.94 14.71
C ILE A 250 -0.42 -1.42 14.83
N ASP A 251 -1.55 -0.78 15.10
CA ASP A 251 -1.61 0.66 15.28
C ASP A 251 -0.74 1.09 16.48
N ASN A 252 -0.26 2.32 16.44
CA ASN A 252 0.58 2.90 17.51
C ASN A 252 -0.24 3.51 18.63
N THR A 253 -1.57 3.58 18.48
CA THR A 253 -2.52 4.15 19.44
C THR A 253 -3.68 3.21 19.69
N VAL A 254 -4.12 3.17 20.95
CA VAL A 254 -5.38 2.55 21.36
C VAL A 254 -6.47 3.61 21.28
N ASP A 255 -7.63 3.26 20.75
CA ASP A 255 -8.80 4.13 20.78
C ASP A 255 -9.31 4.23 22.23
N SER A 256 -9.15 5.39 22.83
CA SER A 256 -9.50 5.64 24.23
C SER A 256 -11.01 5.59 24.50
N THR A 257 -11.85 5.61 23.48
CA THR A 257 -13.30 5.55 23.61
C THR A 257 -13.82 4.12 23.65
N THR A 258 -13.15 3.22 22.94
CA THR A 258 -13.56 1.80 22.84
C THR A 258 -12.64 0.84 23.60
N GLY A 259 -11.41 1.28 23.96
CA GLY A 259 -10.38 0.40 24.53
C GLY A 259 -9.84 -0.63 23.54
N GLU A 260 -9.96 -0.36 22.23
CA GLU A 260 -9.54 -1.28 21.18
C GLU A 260 -8.30 -0.76 20.45
N ILE A 261 -7.49 -1.70 19.96
CA ILE A 261 -6.37 -1.42 19.07
C ILE A 261 -6.65 -1.93 17.67
N LYS A 262 -6.35 -1.11 16.68
CA LYS A 262 -6.54 -1.44 15.28
C LYS A 262 -5.36 -2.23 14.73
N LEU A 263 -5.69 -3.30 14.01
CA LEU A 263 -4.75 -4.20 13.37
C LEU A 263 -5.02 -4.23 11.87
N LYS A 264 -3.98 -4.44 11.06
CA LYS A 264 -4.13 -4.71 9.62
C LYS A 264 -3.41 -6.00 9.25
N ALA A 265 -4.11 -6.85 8.53
CA ALA A 265 -3.55 -8.04 7.94
C ALA A 265 -3.52 -7.92 6.42
N MET A 266 -2.44 -8.37 5.80
CA MET A 266 -2.27 -8.37 4.35
C MET A 266 -2.68 -9.72 3.77
N PHE A 267 -3.48 -9.68 2.70
CA PHE A 267 -3.96 -10.84 1.97
C PHE A 267 -3.51 -10.73 0.51
N PRO A 268 -2.93 -11.77 -0.09
CA PRO A 268 -2.53 -11.77 -1.51
C PRO A 268 -3.70 -11.55 -2.46
N ASN A 269 -4.90 -12.05 -2.11
CA ASN A 269 -6.18 -11.86 -2.80
C ASN A 269 -6.13 -12.13 -4.32
N GLN A 270 -5.34 -13.09 -4.79
CA GLN A 270 -5.21 -13.42 -6.22
C GLN A 270 -6.53 -13.89 -6.83
N GLU A 271 -7.33 -14.61 -6.06
CA GLU A 271 -8.66 -15.10 -6.46
C GLU A 271 -9.75 -14.01 -6.31
N ARG A 272 -9.40 -12.80 -5.83
CA ARG A 272 -10.32 -11.67 -5.63
C ARG A 272 -11.56 -11.98 -4.78
N LYS A 273 -11.42 -12.86 -3.81
CA LYS A 273 -12.49 -13.20 -2.85
C LYS A 273 -12.84 -12.03 -1.93
N LEU A 274 -11.83 -11.23 -1.57
CA LEU A 274 -11.99 -10.07 -0.70
C LEU A 274 -12.20 -8.82 -1.56
N TRP A 275 -13.32 -8.14 -1.32
CA TRP A 275 -13.66 -6.93 -2.06
C TRP A 275 -13.57 -5.70 -1.14
N PRO A 276 -12.90 -4.61 -1.53
CA PRO A 276 -12.81 -3.39 -0.72
C PRO A 276 -14.17 -2.86 -0.28
N GLY A 277 -14.28 -2.49 1.00
CA GLY A 277 -15.51 -2.07 1.65
C GLY A 277 -16.36 -3.21 2.23
N GLN A 278 -16.00 -4.47 2.00
CA GLN A 278 -16.73 -5.63 2.48
C GLN A 278 -16.38 -5.95 3.95
N PHE A 279 -17.37 -6.33 4.75
CA PHE A 279 -17.14 -6.86 6.10
C PHE A 279 -16.84 -8.36 6.05
N VAL A 280 -15.89 -8.77 6.88
CA VAL A 280 -15.43 -10.15 6.98
C VAL A 280 -15.27 -10.58 8.44
N ASN A 281 -15.49 -11.88 8.72
CA ASN A 281 -15.13 -12.47 10.00
C ASN A 281 -13.64 -12.82 9.98
N VAL A 282 -12.90 -12.25 10.91
CA VAL A 282 -11.44 -12.41 11.02
C VAL A 282 -11.12 -13.37 12.17
N VAL A 283 -10.20 -14.30 11.93
CA VAL A 283 -9.60 -15.16 12.92
C VAL A 283 -8.10 -14.95 12.93
N LEU A 284 -7.59 -14.31 13.98
CA LEU A 284 -6.15 -14.12 14.20
C LEU A 284 -5.63 -15.25 15.10
N THR A 285 -4.67 -16.02 14.61
CA THR A 285 -3.99 -17.06 15.41
C THR A 285 -2.76 -16.46 16.07
N ILE A 286 -2.78 -16.34 17.40
CA ILE A 286 -1.73 -15.69 18.20
C ILE A 286 -0.77 -16.68 18.85
N GLY A 287 -1.03 -17.97 18.75
CA GLY A 287 -0.15 -19.00 19.31
C GLY A 287 -0.78 -20.39 19.25
N LYS A 288 -0.09 -21.33 19.88
CA LYS A 288 -0.58 -22.68 20.12
C LYS A 288 -0.38 -23.03 21.58
N GLU A 289 -1.39 -23.55 22.21
CA GLU A 289 -1.31 -24.19 23.55
C GLU A 289 -0.91 -25.62 23.30
N THR A 290 0.33 -25.98 23.64
CA THR A 290 0.87 -27.30 23.38
C THR A 290 0.41 -28.29 24.51
N ASN A 291 0.13 -29.53 24.11
CA ASN A 291 -0.27 -30.59 25.05
C ASN A 291 -1.52 -30.26 25.88
N ALA A 292 -2.44 -29.45 25.35
CA ALA A 292 -3.71 -29.18 26.04
C ALA A 292 -4.55 -30.45 26.15
N THR A 293 -5.08 -30.75 27.35
CA THR A 293 -6.02 -31.84 27.54
C THR A 293 -7.39 -31.43 27.07
N VAL A 294 -7.94 -32.13 26.07
CA VAL A 294 -9.25 -31.83 25.48
C VAL A 294 -10.21 -32.96 25.65
N VAL A 295 -11.47 -32.62 25.88
CA VAL A 295 -12.61 -33.52 25.89
C VAL A 295 -13.73 -32.99 25.04
N PRO A 296 -14.61 -33.83 24.45
CA PRO A 296 -15.82 -33.36 23.80
C PRO A 296 -16.64 -32.49 24.76
N SER A 297 -17.14 -31.34 24.26
CA SER A 297 -17.92 -30.38 25.09
C SER A 297 -19.15 -31.01 25.74
N GLU A 298 -19.70 -32.06 25.13
CA GLU A 298 -20.84 -32.86 25.60
C GLU A 298 -20.53 -33.58 26.91
N ALA A 299 -19.24 -33.84 27.21
CA ALA A 299 -18.83 -34.51 28.46
C ALA A 299 -18.93 -33.59 29.68
N ILE A 300 -19.05 -32.28 29.48
CA ILE A 300 -19.05 -31.30 30.57
C ILE A 300 -20.47 -30.97 30.98
N GLN A 301 -20.75 -31.09 32.27
CA GLN A 301 -22.03 -30.77 32.88
C GLN A 301 -21.88 -29.56 33.81
N THR A 302 -22.95 -28.76 33.89
CA THR A 302 -22.96 -27.60 34.80
C THR A 302 -23.89 -27.87 35.98
N SER A 303 -23.42 -27.60 37.19
CA SER A 303 -24.20 -27.68 38.42
C SER A 303 -24.16 -26.35 39.20
N GLN A 304 -24.89 -26.27 40.31
CA GLN A 304 -24.84 -25.10 41.20
C GLN A 304 -23.45 -24.92 41.87
N GLN A 305 -22.65 -25.99 41.93
CA GLN A 305 -21.29 -25.98 42.54
C GLN A 305 -20.19 -25.71 41.50
N GLY A 306 -20.53 -25.64 40.22
CA GLY A 306 -19.56 -25.46 39.14
C GLY A 306 -19.71 -26.49 38.02
N GLN A 307 -18.67 -26.59 37.22
CA GLN A 307 -18.61 -27.52 36.08
C GLN A 307 -17.96 -28.85 36.53
N TYR A 308 -18.51 -29.95 36.05
CA TYR A 308 -18.04 -31.27 36.36
C TYR A 308 -18.14 -32.22 35.16
N ALA A 309 -17.40 -33.33 35.22
CA ALA A 309 -17.51 -34.43 34.27
C ALA A 309 -17.54 -35.76 35.01
N PHE A 310 -18.20 -36.74 34.40
CA PHE A 310 -18.13 -38.13 34.90
C PHE A 310 -16.93 -38.83 34.25
N VAL A 311 -15.98 -39.25 35.10
CA VAL A 311 -14.80 -40.03 34.72
C VAL A 311 -15.07 -41.50 34.98
N VAL A 312 -14.82 -42.35 33.98
CA VAL A 312 -14.97 -43.82 34.14
C VAL A 312 -13.66 -44.38 34.64
N LYS A 313 -13.70 -45.08 35.77
CA LYS A 313 -12.55 -45.79 36.37
C LYS A 313 -12.33 -47.16 35.71
N GLN A 314 -11.17 -47.77 35.99
CA GLN A 314 -10.81 -49.10 35.46
C GLN A 314 -11.78 -50.22 35.90
N ASP A 315 -12.49 -50.04 37.02
CA ASP A 315 -13.49 -50.95 37.54
C ASP A 315 -14.90 -50.73 36.96
N HIS A 316 -14.99 -49.90 35.88
CA HIS A 316 -16.23 -49.48 35.25
C HIS A 316 -17.18 -48.68 36.16
N THR A 317 -16.69 -48.10 37.26
CA THR A 317 -17.48 -47.18 38.09
C THR A 317 -17.24 -45.73 37.60
N VAL A 318 -18.25 -44.88 37.79
CA VAL A 318 -18.14 -43.45 37.47
C VAL A 318 -17.88 -42.62 38.70
N GLU A 319 -16.99 -41.65 38.54
CA GLU A 319 -16.68 -40.64 39.54
C GLU A 319 -17.10 -39.26 39.00
N ASN A 320 -17.85 -38.51 39.81
CA ASN A 320 -18.12 -37.09 39.52
C ASN A 320 -16.90 -36.30 39.95
N ARG A 321 -16.25 -35.63 38.98
CA ARG A 321 -15.06 -34.82 39.21
C ARG A 321 -15.28 -33.38 38.74
N MET A 322 -15.04 -32.44 39.67
CA MET A 322 -15.07 -31.01 39.34
C MET A 322 -13.96 -30.70 38.38
N VAL A 323 -14.29 -29.96 37.33
CA VAL A 323 -13.35 -29.58 36.28
C VAL A 323 -13.27 -28.06 36.12
N SER A 324 -12.06 -27.57 35.85
CA SER A 324 -11.86 -26.21 35.41
C SER A 324 -11.71 -26.23 33.90
N ILE A 325 -12.64 -25.61 33.21
CA ILE A 325 -12.58 -25.51 31.75
C ILE A 325 -11.79 -24.30 31.33
N GLY A 326 -11.12 -24.43 30.21
CA GLY A 326 -10.51 -23.34 29.47
C GLY A 326 -11.41 -22.91 28.29
N ARG A 327 -10.79 -22.78 27.13
CA ARG A 327 -11.48 -22.42 25.89
C ARG A 327 -12.19 -23.61 25.28
N THR A 328 -13.30 -23.32 24.62
CA THR A 328 -14.00 -24.30 23.78
C THR A 328 -13.74 -23.94 22.31
N ILE A 329 -13.31 -24.93 21.55
CA ILE A 329 -13.03 -24.79 20.10
C ILE A 329 -13.82 -25.86 19.38
N ASP A 330 -14.70 -25.44 18.51
CA ASP A 330 -15.65 -26.30 17.80
C ASP A 330 -16.50 -27.16 18.77
N ARG A 331 -16.22 -28.45 18.87
CA ARG A 331 -16.90 -29.40 19.75
C ARG A 331 -16.02 -29.92 20.89
N GLU A 332 -14.81 -29.39 21.02
CA GLU A 332 -13.85 -29.80 22.04
C GLU A 332 -13.63 -28.68 23.07
N THR A 333 -13.55 -29.03 24.36
CA THR A 333 -13.27 -28.10 25.45
C THR A 333 -11.95 -28.47 26.11
N VAL A 334 -11.10 -27.45 26.27
CA VAL A 334 -9.83 -27.59 26.99
C VAL A 334 -10.10 -27.71 28.48
N ILE A 335 -9.50 -28.70 29.12
CA ILE A 335 -9.55 -28.88 30.55
C ILE A 335 -8.24 -28.40 31.16
N THR A 336 -8.33 -27.41 32.05
CA THR A 336 -7.15 -26.88 32.75
C THR A 336 -6.86 -27.60 34.04
N LYS A 337 -7.89 -28.15 34.69
CA LYS A 337 -7.78 -28.95 35.92
C LYS A 337 -8.92 -29.97 36.01
N GLY A 338 -8.63 -31.13 36.59
CA GLY A 338 -9.64 -32.13 37.00
C GLY A 338 -9.67 -33.40 36.14
N ILE A 339 -9.13 -33.40 34.91
CA ILE A 339 -9.04 -34.60 34.06
C ILE A 339 -7.60 -34.73 33.58
N ALA A 340 -7.04 -35.92 33.68
CA ALA A 340 -5.73 -36.25 33.16
C ALA A 340 -5.83 -36.77 31.70
N PRO A 341 -4.79 -36.61 30.90
CA PRO A 341 -4.74 -37.19 29.57
C PRO A 341 -4.88 -38.71 29.64
N GLY A 342 -5.67 -39.27 28.73
CA GLY A 342 -5.94 -40.72 28.69
C GLY A 342 -7.10 -41.18 29.56
N GLU A 343 -7.65 -40.34 30.43
CA GLU A 343 -8.85 -40.69 31.18
C GLU A 343 -10.09 -40.74 30.28
N THR A 344 -11.00 -41.65 30.61
CA THR A 344 -12.25 -41.87 29.89
C THR A 344 -13.37 -41.04 30.52
N VAL A 345 -14.02 -40.17 29.73
CA VAL A 345 -15.13 -39.32 30.19
C VAL A 345 -16.44 -39.72 29.50
N VAL A 346 -17.54 -39.60 30.23
CA VAL A 346 -18.88 -39.88 29.68
C VAL A 346 -19.37 -38.72 28.84
N THR A 347 -19.80 -39.00 27.62
CA THR A 347 -20.33 -38.00 26.68
C THR A 347 -21.85 -38.06 26.50
N ASP A 348 -22.46 -39.20 26.80
CA ASP A 348 -23.92 -39.35 26.80
C ASP A 348 -24.38 -40.35 27.88
N GLY A 349 -25.61 -40.18 28.35
CA GLY A 349 -26.17 -41.00 29.45
C GLY A 349 -25.98 -40.41 30.86
N GLN A 350 -25.37 -39.22 31.01
CA GLN A 350 -25.01 -38.57 32.26
C GLN A 350 -26.19 -38.36 33.21
N LEU A 351 -27.39 -38.10 32.71
CA LEU A 351 -28.60 -37.79 33.48
C LEU A 351 -29.04 -38.93 34.40
N ARG A 352 -28.57 -40.15 34.14
CA ARG A 352 -28.90 -41.37 34.93
C ARG A 352 -27.80 -41.80 35.87
N LEU A 353 -26.68 -41.08 35.90
CA LEU A 353 -25.52 -41.44 36.67
C LEU A 353 -25.51 -40.79 38.05
N ILE A 354 -25.15 -41.62 39.05
CA ILE A 354 -24.81 -41.18 40.40
C ILE A 354 -23.36 -41.66 40.67
N PRO A 355 -22.55 -40.88 41.36
CA PRO A 355 -21.18 -41.30 41.70
C PRO A 355 -21.13 -42.71 42.29
N GLY A 356 -20.24 -43.57 41.80
CA GLY A 356 -20.09 -44.94 42.20
C GLY A 356 -20.92 -45.97 41.41
N PHE A 357 -21.78 -45.56 40.48
CA PHE A 357 -22.53 -46.49 39.63
C PHE A 357 -21.61 -47.19 38.63
N LYS A 358 -21.88 -48.49 38.39
CA LYS A 358 -21.27 -49.25 37.30
C LYS A 358 -21.92 -48.88 35.99
N VAL A 359 -21.10 -48.66 34.96
CA VAL A 359 -21.52 -48.32 33.61
C VAL A 359 -21.15 -49.42 32.63
N GLU A 360 -21.97 -49.54 31.59
CA GLU A 360 -21.68 -50.35 30.43
C GLU A 360 -21.38 -49.39 29.26
N ILE A 361 -20.16 -49.51 28.72
CA ILE A 361 -19.70 -48.64 27.62
C ILE A 361 -20.38 -49.15 26.36
N VAL A 362 -21.28 -48.32 25.80
CA VAL A 362 -21.90 -48.55 24.49
C VAL A 362 -21.13 -47.71 23.48
N THR A 363 -20.49 -48.39 22.50
CA THR A 363 -19.91 -47.70 21.39
C THR A 363 -21.04 -47.05 20.58
N GLY A 364 -21.17 -45.74 20.67
CA GLY A 364 -22.13 -45.00 19.87
C GLY A 364 -21.83 -45.18 18.38
N SER A 365 -22.71 -45.84 17.66
CA SER A 365 -22.68 -45.90 16.23
C SER A 365 -22.85 -44.48 15.71
N GLY A 366 -21.76 -43.87 15.20
CA GLY A 366 -21.84 -42.62 14.47
C GLY A 366 -22.89 -42.74 13.36
N GLY A 367 -23.98 -42.03 13.50
CA GLY A 367 -25.07 -41.96 12.55
C GLY A 367 -24.62 -41.46 11.17
N ALA A 368 -24.30 -42.41 10.32
CA ALA A 368 -24.28 -42.22 8.89
C ALA A 368 -25.26 -43.21 8.29
N THR A 369 -26.53 -42.82 8.19
CA THR A 369 -27.45 -43.46 7.23
C THR A 369 -28.25 -42.36 6.57
N GLY A 370 -27.86 -42.03 5.36
CA GLY A 370 -28.76 -41.51 4.36
C GLY A 370 -29.86 -42.51 4.10
N GLY A 371 -31.09 -42.15 4.40
CA GLY A 371 -32.29 -42.83 3.96
C GLY A 371 -32.72 -42.22 2.64
N ALA A 372 -32.38 -42.86 1.53
CA ALA A 372 -33.13 -42.74 0.30
C ALA A 372 -34.38 -43.58 0.44
N SER A 373 -35.55 -43.03 0.21
CA SER A 373 -36.61 -43.63 -0.61
C SER A 373 -37.94 -42.90 -0.46
N GLN A 374 -38.44 -42.53 -1.54
CA GLN A 374 -39.69 -42.25 -2.20
C GLN A 374 -40.02 -40.79 -2.41
#